data_fa8ed3dddae820cde4c0546f9e829a57
#
_entry.id   fa8ed3dddae820cde4c0546f9e829a57
#
_cell.length_a   1.000
_cell.length_b   1.000
_cell.length_c   1.000
_cell.angle_alpha   90.00
_cell.angle_beta   90.00
_cell.angle_gamma   90.00
#
_symmetry.space_group_name_H-M   'P 1'
#
loop_
_entity.id
_entity.type
_entity.pdbx_description
1 polymer ?
#
loop_
_entity_poly.entity_id
_entity_poly.type
_entity_poly.pdbx_seq_one_letter_code
_entity_poly.pdbx_strand_id
1 'polypeptide(L)'
;MIKVFVVDDEKLVRRGIIGLIDWERFGMEIVGDSGSGEETVEFLKREEVDLLFSDLEMPGLSGIPFLQEVKRVRPKIQIVVLTMHQEFELIQQAVRIGILDYITKAQIEEENVDALMNGIKIRYQETMRHTQLGKRNVLYNEVYVWETEEKEQGAEAVKLLENNNIPFEFLSETHLLFSGECNIIRLKSLIEDFGADRCSLLEIKQVKGVPYDQLEDMMKTVVKGKLFEDRRPSCFSYAYLYPELLKELPGASRKEILDLSLRMEFMLHEECYEAGMAKIRHAALSREERTAVFYQFSLYWSEFSGKDFTRYFEEVGGFRWWYQWREWFDEVRGLVLKKIGEGDEEIGTMEAIHKAMNYIREHMDREITLEELLRLTGMSKSHFSKNFKKITGKTFVTYLNDMRIESAKKYLVETKQPVYWIASQVGYMDEHYFRRIFRERTGENPKQYRENN
;
A
#
# COMPACT_ATOMS: atom_id res chain seq x y z
N MET A 1 25.19 -23.79 14.78
CA MET A 1 24.77 -24.04 13.37
C MET A 1 23.28 -24.32 13.38
N ILE A 2 22.56 -23.94 12.33
CA ILE A 2 21.11 -24.17 12.15
C ILE A 2 20.96 -25.65 11.75
N LYS A 3 20.24 -26.43 12.55
CA LYS A 3 20.01 -27.86 12.32
C LYS A 3 18.92 -28.05 11.28
N VAL A 4 19.29 -28.58 10.12
CA VAL A 4 18.40 -28.75 8.96
C VAL A 4 18.01 -30.21 8.78
N PHE A 5 16.74 -30.46 8.50
CA PHE A 5 16.22 -31.77 8.07
C PHE A 5 15.53 -31.65 6.71
N VAL A 6 15.74 -32.63 5.83
CA VAL A 6 15.16 -32.64 4.49
C VAL A 6 14.21 -33.83 4.34
N VAL A 7 12.96 -33.56 3.92
CA VAL A 7 11.97 -34.61 3.65
C VAL A 7 11.42 -34.49 2.23
N ASP A 8 11.54 -35.59 1.47
CA ASP A 8 11.11 -35.70 0.09
C ASP A 8 11.07 -37.20 -0.23
N ASP A 9 10.01 -37.75 -0.84
CA ASP A 9 9.89 -39.18 -1.10
C ASP A 9 10.85 -39.66 -2.20
N GLU A 10 11.21 -38.75 -3.12
CA GLU A 10 12.17 -39.03 -4.18
C GLU A 10 13.64 -39.02 -3.68
N LYS A 11 14.22 -40.18 -3.43
CA LYS A 11 15.59 -40.31 -2.92
C LYS A 11 16.66 -39.58 -3.75
N LEU A 12 16.47 -39.45 -5.06
CA LEU A 12 17.44 -38.77 -5.93
C LEU A 12 17.34 -37.25 -5.75
N VAL A 13 16.13 -36.70 -5.68
CA VAL A 13 15.89 -35.28 -5.41
C VAL A 13 16.44 -34.89 -4.05
N ARG A 14 16.13 -35.66 -3.03
CA ARG A 14 16.62 -35.43 -1.66
C ARG A 14 18.13 -35.40 -1.57
N ARG A 15 18.82 -36.36 -2.22
CA ARG A 15 20.29 -36.39 -2.27
C ARG A 15 20.85 -35.25 -3.12
N GLY A 16 20.16 -34.87 -4.19
CA GLY A 16 20.50 -33.72 -5.02
C GLY A 16 20.52 -32.44 -4.20
N ILE A 17 19.44 -32.15 -3.50
CA ILE A 17 19.32 -30.96 -2.62
C ILE A 17 20.42 -30.94 -1.55
N ILE A 18 20.65 -32.07 -0.88
CA ILE A 18 21.67 -32.18 0.16
C ILE A 18 23.07 -31.99 -0.41
N GLY A 19 23.34 -32.48 -1.61
CA GLY A 19 24.68 -32.44 -2.22
C GLY A 19 25.00 -31.17 -3.01
N LEU A 20 23.99 -30.48 -3.52
CA LEU A 20 24.16 -29.24 -4.32
C LEU A 20 24.44 -28.01 -3.45
N ILE A 21 23.93 -27.99 -2.23
CA ILE A 21 24.02 -26.86 -1.32
C ILE A 21 25.20 -27.02 -0.37
N ASP A 22 26.08 -26.03 -0.32
CA ASP A 22 27.14 -25.92 0.69
C ASP A 22 26.54 -25.38 2.00
N TRP A 23 25.88 -26.25 2.76
CA TRP A 23 25.16 -25.90 4.00
C TRP A 23 26.05 -25.21 5.03
N GLU A 24 27.31 -25.65 5.18
CA GLU A 24 28.24 -25.07 6.16
C GLU A 24 28.55 -23.60 5.89
N ARG A 25 28.65 -23.22 4.63
CA ARG A 25 28.83 -21.84 4.19
C ARG A 25 27.70 -20.90 4.67
N PHE A 26 26.50 -21.43 4.80
CA PHE A 26 25.34 -20.67 5.31
C PHE A 26 25.15 -20.79 6.83
N GLY A 27 26.05 -21.50 7.53
CA GLY A 27 25.96 -21.76 8.96
C GLY A 27 24.90 -22.78 9.33
N MET A 28 24.59 -23.69 8.39
CA MET A 28 23.62 -24.76 8.51
C MET A 28 24.30 -26.13 8.53
N GLU A 29 23.66 -27.11 9.16
CA GLU A 29 24.10 -28.50 9.15
C GLU A 29 22.94 -29.47 8.93
N ILE A 30 23.11 -30.45 8.06
CA ILE A 30 22.12 -31.50 7.84
C ILE A 30 22.19 -32.50 9.00
N VAL A 31 21.11 -32.56 9.79
CA VAL A 31 21.02 -33.51 10.92
C VAL A 31 20.27 -34.80 10.55
N GLY A 32 19.63 -34.83 9.38
CA GLY A 32 18.96 -36.02 8.85
C GLY A 32 18.14 -35.75 7.60
N ASP A 33 17.67 -36.83 7.00
CA ASP A 33 16.76 -36.82 5.86
C ASP A 33 15.78 -38.00 5.95
N SER A 34 14.59 -37.89 5.39
CA SER A 34 13.62 -38.98 5.28
C SER A 34 12.81 -38.90 3.98
N GLY A 35 12.29 -40.05 3.54
CA GLY A 35 11.30 -40.14 2.45
C GLY A 35 9.86 -40.22 2.93
N SER A 36 9.58 -40.05 4.22
CA SER A 36 8.27 -40.23 4.84
C SER A 36 7.96 -39.14 5.87
N GLY A 37 6.74 -38.61 5.80
CA GLY A 37 6.27 -37.64 6.79
C GLY A 37 6.15 -38.26 8.19
N GLU A 38 5.71 -39.51 8.28
CA GLU A 38 5.59 -40.23 9.56
C GLU A 38 6.94 -40.41 10.24
N GLU A 39 7.95 -40.86 9.49
CA GLU A 39 9.33 -41.00 10.01
C GLU A 39 9.90 -39.65 10.42
N THR A 40 9.63 -38.61 9.64
CA THR A 40 10.06 -37.24 9.98
C THR A 40 9.43 -36.78 11.29
N VAL A 41 8.14 -36.98 11.50
CA VAL A 41 7.48 -36.61 12.77
C VAL A 41 8.09 -37.39 13.96
N GLU A 42 8.38 -38.68 13.79
CA GLU A 42 9.03 -39.48 14.85
C GLU A 42 10.45 -39.00 15.14
N PHE A 43 11.22 -38.61 14.12
CA PHE A 43 12.53 -38.01 14.30
C PHE A 43 12.47 -36.67 15.08
N LEU A 44 11.51 -35.79 14.70
CA LEU A 44 11.30 -34.50 15.34
C LEU A 44 10.90 -34.60 16.82
N LYS A 45 10.31 -35.72 17.27
CA LYS A 45 10.01 -35.95 18.68
C LYS A 45 11.28 -36.18 19.52
N ARG A 46 12.35 -36.73 18.91
CA ARG A 46 13.58 -37.18 19.58
C ARG A 46 14.71 -36.19 19.43
N GLU A 47 14.84 -35.61 18.23
CA GLU A 47 15.97 -34.77 17.88
C GLU A 47 15.51 -33.31 17.64
N GLU A 48 16.41 -32.37 17.94
CA GLU A 48 16.18 -30.96 17.68
C GLU A 48 16.47 -30.63 16.22
N VAL A 49 15.50 -30.02 15.56
CA VAL A 49 15.60 -29.49 14.20
C VAL A 49 15.10 -28.05 14.22
N ASP A 50 15.88 -27.17 13.64
CA ASP A 50 15.58 -25.74 13.55
C ASP A 50 14.83 -25.39 12.26
N LEU A 51 15.21 -26.05 11.15
CA LEU A 51 14.72 -25.75 9.81
C LEU A 51 14.39 -27.05 9.07
N LEU A 52 13.17 -27.18 8.59
CA LEU A 52 12.69 -28.31 7.80
C LEU A 52 12.53 -27.87 6.34
N PHE A 53 13.17 -28.55 5.41
CA PHE A 53 12.86 -28.49 3.99
C PHE A 53 11.92 -29.65 3.66
N SER A 54 10.72 -29.34 3.17
CA SER A 54 9.65 -30.32 3.00
C SER A 54 9.03 -30.28 1.62
N ASP A 55 9.02 -31.42 0.93
CA ASP A 55 8.07 -31.63 -0.14
C ASP A 55 6.62 -31.69 0.41
N LEU A 56 5.66 -31.24 -0.37
CA LEU A 56 4.22 -31.32 -0.05
C LEU A 56 3.57 -32.58 -0.61
N GLU A 57 4.12 -33.17 -1.66
CA GLU A 57 3.54 -34.30 -2.36
C GLU A 57 4.34 -35.58 -2.07
N MET A 58 3.94 -36.30 -1.04
CA MET A 58 4.59 -37.55 -0.62
C MET A 58 3.52 -38.62 -0.31
N PRO A 59 3.83 -39.91 -0.46
CA PRO A 59 2.95 -40.98 0.01
C PRO A 59 2.76 -40.94 1.56
N GLY A 60 1.57 -41.21 2.03
CA GLY A 60 1.25 -41.24 3.46
C GLY A 60 0.96 -39.84 4.04
N LEU A 61 1.57 -39.52 5.17
CA LEU A 61 1.39 -38.21 5.82
C LEU A 61 2.15 -37.13 5.07
N SER A 62 1.45 -36.24 4.37
CA SER A 62 2.04 -35.22 3.50
C SER A 62 1.19 -33.94 3.47
N GLY A 63 1.67 -32.94 2.75
CA GLY A 63 0.96 -31.68 2.50
C GLY A 63 0.63 -30.92 3.77
N ILE A 64 -0.50 -30.21 3.76
CA ILE A 64 -0.97 -29.37 4.87
C ILE A 64 -1.11 -30.13 6.20
N PRO A 65 -1.70 -31.35 6.24
CA PRO A 65 -1.77 -32.14 7.47
C PRO A 65 -0.40 -32.45 8.07
N PHE A 66 0.61 -32.74 7.23
CA PHE A 66 1.97 -32.98 7.68
C PHE A 66 2.59 -31.73 8.32
N LEU A 67 2.48 -30.56 7.65
CA LEU A 67 2.99 -29.30 8.18
C LEU A 67 2.34 -28.93 9.51
N GLN A 68 1.04 -29.17 9.67
CA GLN A 68 0.33 -28.96 10.93
C GLN A 68 0.85 -29.87 12.05
N GLU A 69 1.09 -31.13 11.74
CA GLU A 69 1.63 -32.09 12.71
C GLU A 69 3.07 -31.74 13.11
N VAL A 70 3.89 -31.33 12.16
CA VAL A 70 5.26 -30.80 12.42
C VAL A 70 5.19 -29.61 13.38
N LYS A 71 4.34 -28.63 13.14
CA LYS A 71 4.17 -27.47 14.02
C LYS A 71 3.59 -27.84 15.38
N ARG A 72 2.74 -28.87 15.46
CA ARG A 72 2.21 -29.39 16.72
C ARG A 72 3.31 -30.02 17.59
N VAL A 73 4.22 -30.79 16.97
CA VAL A 73 5.32 -31.46 17.66
C VAL A 73 6.45 -30.48 18.01
N ARG A 74 6.77 -29.59 17.07
CA ARG A 74 7.82 -28.57 17.20
C ARG A 74 7.28 -27.17 16.81
N PRO A 75 6.60 -26.45 17.72
CA PRO A 75 5.99 -25.16 17.39
C PRO A 75 6.95 -24.08 16.88
N LYS A 76 8.24 -24.19 17.22
CA LYS A 76 9.26 -23.20 16.83
C LYS A 76 10.01 -23.55 15.55
N ILE A 77 9.84 -24.77 15.02
CA ILE A 77 10.53 -25.18 13.80
C ILE A 77 10.13 -24.27 12.63
N GLN A 78 11.11 -23.87 11.85
CA GLN A 78 10.85 -23.14 10.62
C GLN A 78 10.72 -24.13 9.47
N ILE A 79 9.84 -23.84 8.52
CA ILE A 79 9.54 -24.76 7.42
C ILE A 79 9.74 -24.02 6.09
N VAL A 80 10.56 -24.57 5.22
CA VAL A 80 10.67 -24.20 3.81
C VAL A 80 10.00 -25.30 3.00
N VAL A 81 9.00 -24.93 2.23
CA VAL A 81 8.27 -25.85 1.37
C VAL A 81 8.97 -25.97 0.03
N LEU A 82 9.21 -27.19 -0.40
CA LEU A 82 9.71 -27.54 -1.74
C LEU A 82 8.58 -28.12 -2.58
N THR A 83 8.47 -27.75 -3.85
CA THR A 83 7.42 -28.29 -4.72
C THR A 83 7.84 -28.27 -6.19
N MET A 84 7.25 -29.16 -6.99
CA MET A 84 7.41 -29.15 -8.45
C MET A 84 6.46 -28.16 -9.14
N HIS A 85 5.30 -27.85 -8.54
CA HIS A 85 4.24 -27.06 -9.16
C HIS A 85 3.78 -25.91 -8.26
N GLN A 86 3.41 -24.78 -8.89
CA GLN A 86 2.86 -23.61 -8.18
C GLN A 86 1.33 -23.77 -8.03
N GLU A 87 0.88 -24.57 -7.09
CA GLU A 87 -0.54 -24.64 -6.74
C GLU A 87 -0.90 -23.54 -5.74
N PHE A 88 -1.54 -22.50 -6.22
CA PHE A 88 -1.88 -21.30 -5.45
C PHE A 88 -2.64 -21.60 -4.15
N GLU A 89 -3.56 -22.56 -4.16
CA GLU A 89 -4.35 -22.92 -2.98
C GLU A 89 -3.50 -23.56 -1.88
N LEU A 90 -2.57 -24.45 -2.23
CA LEU A 90 -1.65 -25.07 -1.26
C LEU A 90 -0.69 -24.06 -0.65
N ILE A 91 -0.17 -23.14 -1.47
CA ILE A 91 0.69 -22.06 -1.00
C ILE A 91 -0.06 -21.19 0.02
N GLN A 92 -1.29 -20.80 -0.27
CA GLN A 92 -2.10 -19.97 0.63
C GLN A 92 -2.38 -20.66 1.98
N GLN A 93 -2.61 -21.97 1.97
CA GLN A 93 -2.81 -22.74 3.21
C GLN A 93 -1.51 -22.90 3.99
N ALA A 94 -0.38 -23.17 3.32
CA ALA A 94 0.93 -23.28 3.95
C ALA A 94 1.36 -21.97 4.63
N VAL A 95 1.13 -20.83 3.97
CA VAL A 95 1.37 -19.49 4.55
C VAL A 95 0.54 -19.28 5.84
N ARG A 96 -0.70 -19.74 5.90
CA ARG A 96 -1.53 -19.68 7.13
C ARG A 96 -0.99 -20.53 8.28
N ILE A 97 -0.25 -21.59 7.99
CA ILE A 97 0.43 -22.43 9.00
C ILE A 97 1.69 -21.72 9.52
N GLY A 98 2.18 -20.71 8.84
CA GLY A 98 3.40 -19.97 9.19
C GLY A 98 4.65 -20.69 8.70
N ILE A 99 4.72 -21.01 7.41
CA ILE A 99 5.97 -21.44 6.77
C ILE A 99 6.92 -20.26 6.62
N LEU A 100 8.21 -20.53 6.58
CA LEU A 100 9.26 -19.53 6.40
C LEU A 100 9.36 -19.08 4.96
N ASP A 101 9.29 -20.05 4.04
CA ASP A 101 9.43 -19.82 2.61
C ASP A 101 8.79 -20.93 1.78
N TYR A 102 8.61 -20.62 0.49
CA TYR A 102 8.11 -21.54 -0.51
C TYR A 102 8.99 -21.45 -1.76
N ILE A 103 9.53 -22.57 -2.21
CA ILE A 103 10.52 -22.66 -3.28
C ILE A 103 10.12 -23.76 -4.25
N THR A 104 10.19 -23.49 -5.54
CA THR A 104 10.04 -24.54 -6.54
C THR A 104 11.38 -25.31 -6.69
N LYS A 105 11.30 -26.64 -6.87
CA LYS A 105 12.50 -27.47 -7.06
C LYS A 105 13.32 -27.00 -8.27
N ALA A 106 12.67 -26.48 -9.32
CA ALA A 106 13.31 -25.88 -10.48
C ALA A 106 14.18 -24.66 -10.14
N GLN A 107 13.78 -23.83 -9.17
CA GLN A 107 14.59 -22.68 -8.74
C GLN A 107 15.93 -23.10 -8.12
N ILE A 108 16.01 -24.27 -7.50
CA ILE A 108 17.27 -24.80 -6.95
C ILE A 108 18.22 -25.21 -8.09
N GLU A 109 17.69 -25.61 -9.25
CA GLU A 109 18.48 -26.06 -10.40
C GLU A 109 18.88 -24.89 -11.34
N GLU A 110 18.00 -23.90 -11.53
CA GLU A 110 18.12 -22.82 -12.51
C GLU A 110 18.65 -21.50 -11.93
N GLU A 111 18.38 -21.21 -10.67
CA GLU A 111 18.77 -19.96 -10.02
C GLU A 111 20.13 -20.08 -9.29
N ASN A 112 20.69 -18.92 -8.95
CA ASN A 112 21.84 -18.85 -8.08
C ASN A 112 21.46 -19.34 -6.67
N VAL A 113 21.78 -20.61 -6.37
CA VAL A 113 21.52 -21.26 -5.08
C VAL A 113 22.05 -20.43 -3.89
N ASP A 114 23.15 -19.71 -4.10
CA ASP A 114 23.71 -18.82 -3.08
C ASP A 114 22.75 -17.68 -2.71
N ALA A 115 22.10 -17.06 -3.68
CA ALA A 115 21.14 -16.00 -3.44
C ALA A 115 19.90 -16.52 -2.69
N LEU A 116 19.40 -17.69 -3.11
CA LEU A 116 18.27 -18.38 -2.50
C LEU A 116 18.52 -18.71 -1.02
N MET A 117 19.66 -19.37 -0.75
CA MET A 117 20.03 -19.80 0.60
C MET A 117 20.34 -18.62 1.52
N ASN A 118 20.94 -17.53 0.99
CA ASN A 118 21.10 -16.31 1.76
C ASN A 118 19.74 -15.70 2.13
N GLY A 119 18.76 -15.69 1.21
CA GLY A 119 17.39 -15.24 1.48
C GLY A 119 16.73 -16.06 2.60
N ILE A 120 16.83 -17.39 2.57
CA ILE A 120 16.31 -18.28 3.63
C ILE A 120 17.00 -17.99 4.96
N LYS A 121 18.34 -17.87 4.96
CA LYS A 121 19.12 -17.57 6.17
C LYS A 121 18.68 -16.26 6.81
N ILE A 122 18.51 -15.22 6.03
CA ILE A 122 18.07 -13.91 6.50
C ILE A 122 16.68 -14.04 7.14
N ARG A 123 15.69 -14.63 6.44
CA ARG A 123 14.33 -14.84 6.97
C ARG A 123 14.30 -15.69 8.23
N TYR A 124 15.11 -16.76 8.27
CA TYR A 124 15.26 -17.59 9.48
C TYR A 124 15.77 -16.77 10.66
N GLN A 125 16.84 -16.01 10.45
CA GLN A 125 17.43 -15.17 11.49
C GLN A 125 16.46 -14.11 11.98
N GLU A 126 15.68 -13.51 11.09
CA GLU A 126 14.64 -12.54 11.42
C GLU A 126 13.53 -13.18 12.28
N THR A 127 13.00 -14.32 11.85
CA THR A 127 11.97 -15.05 12.61
C THR A 127 12.46 -15.45 13.99
N MET A 128 13.72 -15.91 14.10
CA MET A 128 14.31 -16.26 15.39
C MET A 128 14.58 -15.03 16.26
N ARG A 129 14.98 -13.91 15.67
CA ARG A 129 15.15 -12.63 16.35
C ARG A 129 13.83 -12.10 16.88
N HIS A 130 12.78 -12.08 16.08
CA HIS A 130 11.42 -11.71 16.52
C HIS A 130 10.96 -12.56 17.72
N THR A 131 11.21 -13.87 17.67
CA THR A 131 10.84 -14.77 18.78
C THR A 131 11.65 -14.50 20.05
N GLN A 132 12.89 -14.02 19.94
CA GLN A 132 13.75 -13.68 21.08
C GLN A 132 13.61 -12.23 21.54
N LEU A 133 13.46 -11.29 20.59
CA LEU A 133 13.31 -9.86 20.86
C LEU A 133 11.96 -9.54 21.50
N GLY A 134 10.85 -10.17 21.06
CA GLY A 134 9.52 -9.98 21.66
C GLY A 134 9.41 -10.32 23.16
N LYS A 135 10.47 -10.90 23.74
CA LYS A 135 10.58 -11.15 25.19
C LYS A 135 11.53 -10.18 25.91
N ARG A 136 12.18 -9.28 25.18
CA ARG A 136 13.09 -8.28 25.74
C ARG A 136 12.42 -6.91 25.77
N ASN A 137 12.71 -6.16 26.81
CA ASN A 137 12.33 -4.76 26.91
C ASN A 137 13.51 -3.88 26.55
N VAL A 138 13.25 -2.73 25.97
CA VAL A 138 14.25 -1.70 25.71
C VAL A 138 14.87 -1.24 27.03
N LEU A 139 16.19 -1.30 27.14
CA LEU A 139 16.92 -0.98 28.37
C LEU A 139 17.21 0.52 28.50
N TYR A 140 17.27 1.23 27.40
CA TYR A 140 17.62 2.64 27.30
C TYR A 140 16.37 3.53 27.27
N ASN A 141 16.49 4.75 27.82
CA ASN A 141 15.41 5.73 27.73
C ASN A 141 15.29 6.40 26.36
N GLU A 142 16.35 6.30 25.58
CA GLU A 142 16.47 6.87 24.23
C GLU A 142 17.11 5.83 23.32
N VAL A 143 16.55 5.71 22.12
CA VAL A 143 17.08 4.86 21.05
C VAL A 143 17.05 5.62 19.73
N TYR A 144 17.91 5.19 18.81
CA TYR A 144 17.88 5.67 17.44
C TYR A 144 17.44 4.54 16.53
N VAL A 145 16.59 4.83 15.56
CA VAL A 145 16.16 3.88 14.53
C VAL A 145 16.53 4.44 13.17
N TRP A 146 17.43 3.73 12.48
CA TRP A 146 17.70 4.02 11.08
C TRP A 146 16.64 3.28 10.24
N GLU A 147 15.74 4.01 9.64
CA GLU A 147 14.69 3.53 8.75
C GLU A 147 15.16 3.67 7.31
N THR A 148 15.04 2.61 6.52
CA THR A 148 15.25 2.58 5.07
C THR A 148 13.94 2.31 4.36
N GLU A 149 13.79 2.82 3.15
CA GLU A 149 12.54 2.72 2.40
C GLU A 149 12.29 1.32 1.82
N GLU A 150 13.36 0.62 1.44
CA GLU A 150 13.34 -0.67 0.74
C GLU A 150 14.28 -1.67 1.44
N LYS A 151 13.99 -2.96 1.29
CA LYS A 151 14.77 -4.05 1.90
C LYS A 151 16.21 -4.10 1.39
N GLU A 152 16.40 -3.82 0.10
CA GLU A 152 17.72 -3.75 -0.54
C GLU A 152 18.59 -2.67 0.10
N GLN A 153 17.98 -1.52 0.40
CA GLN A 153 18.64 -0.42 1.12
C GLN A 153 18.96 -0.81 2.56
N GLY A 154 18.07 -1.55 3.23
CA GLY A 154 18.34 -2.10 4.56
C GLY A 154 19.55 -3.02 4.56
N ALA A 155 19.67 -3.92 3.58
CA ALA A 155 20.82 -4.80 3.43
C ALA A 155 22.13 -4.02 3.11
N GLU A 156 22.06 -2.94 2.32
CA GLU A 156 23.17 -2.04 2.05
C GLU A 156 23.63 -1.30 3.32
N ALA A 157 22.67 -0.79 4.10
CA ALA A 157 22.93 -0.12 5.38
C ALA A 157 23.63 -1.06 6.38
N VAL A 158 23.19 -2.32 6.46
CA VAL A 158 23.84 -3.34 7.31
C VAL A 158 25.29 -3.53 6.93
N LYS A 159 25.61 -3.73 5.65
CA LYS A 159 27.00 -3.86 5.19
C LYS A 159 27.85 -2.63 5.53
N LEU A 160 27.28 -1.44 5.39
CA LEU A 160 27.95 -0.19 5.73
C LEU A 160 28.29 -0.11 7.23
N LEU A 161 27.36 -0.52 8.10
CA LEU A 161 27.55 -0.54 9.55
C LEU A 161 28.58 -1.58 9.99
N GLU A 162 28.54 -2.80 9.42
CA GLU A 162 29.51 -3.86 9.67
C GLU A 162 30.94 -3.43 9.28
N ASN A 163 31.11 -2.84 8.10
CA ASN A 163 32.39 -2.32 7.62
C ASN A 163 32.95 -1.20 8.52
N ASN A 164 32.09 -0.48 9.21
CA ASN A 164 32.47 0.61 10.11
C ASN A 164 32.52 0.19 11.59
N ASN A 165 32.29 -1.08 11.91
CA ASN A 165 32.23 -1.63 13.26
C ASN A 165 31.25 -0.85 14.18
N ILE A 166 30.07 -0.46 13.66
CA ILE A 166 29.02 0.17 14.45
C ILE A 166 28.04 -0.91 14.90
N PRO A 167 27.86 -1.12 16.21
CA PRO A 167 26.91 -2.10 16.72
C PRO A 167 25.47 -1.63 16.50
N PHE A 168 24.61 -2.54 16.07
CA PHE A 168 23.19 -2.32 15.87
C PHE A 168 22.39 -3.57 16.22
N GLU A 169 21.10 -3.40 16.45
CA GLU A 169 20.14 -4.50 16.57
C GLU A 169 19.12 -4.36 15.42
N PHE A 170 18.65 -5.48 14.91
CA PHE A 170 17.59 -5.45 13.91
C PHE A 170 16.24 -5.29 14.61
N LEU A 171 15.47 -4.32 14.20
CA LEU A 171 14.06 -4.21 14.55
C LEU A 171 13.19 -4.84 13.44
N SER A 172 13.56 -4.62 12.15
CA SER A 172 12.99 -5.30 10.99
C SER A 172 13.97 -5.26 9.81
N GLU A 173 13.59 -5.75 8.62
CA GLU A 173 14.39 -5.69 7.40
C GLU A 173 14.77 -4.24 6.98
N THR A 174 13.92 -3.28 7.36
CA THR A 174 14.07 -1.86 7.01
C THR A 174 14.34 -0.96 8.20
N HIS A 175 14.42 -1.50 9.42
CA HIS A 175 14.61 -0.73 10.64
C HIS A 175 15.76 -1.29 11.47
N LEU A 176 16.83 -0.51 11.63
CA LEU A 176 17.99 -0.84 12.42
C LEU A 176 18.01 0.00 13.69
N LEU A 177 18.09 -0.66 14.86
CA LEU A 177 18.02 -0.04 16.16
C LEU A 177 19.42 0.17 16.76
N PHE A 178 19.64 1.33 17.35
CA PHE A 178 20.84 1.70 18.05
C PHE A 178 20.51 2.13 19.49
N SER A 179 21.34 1.76 20.45
CA SER A 179 21.20 2.23 21.82
C SER A 179 21.47 3.75 21.92
N GLY A 180 20.92 4.41 22.92
CA GLY A 180 21.19 5.81 23.20
C GLY A 180 22.66 6.14 23.50
N GLU A 181 23.50 5.12 23.74
CA GLU A 181 24.94 5.25 23.97
C GLU A 181 25.76 5.17 22.67
N CYS A 182 25.12 4.98 21.50
CA CYS A 182 25.83 4.93 20.23
C CYS A 182 26.48 6.28 19.87
N ASN A 183 27.56 6.24 19.09
CA ASN A 183 28.17 7.47 18.60
C ASN A 183 27.30 8.09 17.49
N ILE A 184 26.34 8.90 17.90
CA ILE A 184 25.34 9.50 17.02
C ILE A 184 25.95 10.41 15.94
N ILE A 185 27.09 11.06 16.22
CA ILE A 185 27.75 11.93 15.22
C ILE A 185 28.28 11.09 14.08
N ARG A 186 28.95 9.96 14.41
CA ARG A 186 29.45 9.03 13.40
C ARG A 186 28.32 8.36 12.62
N LEU A 187 27.24 8.00 13.31
CA LEU A 187 26.06 7.42 12.67
C LEU A 187 25.41 8.40 11.68
N LYS A 188 25.24 9.67 12.07
CA LYS A 188 24.70 10.70 11.19
C LYS A 188 25.57 10.94 9.96
N SER A 189 26.89 10.98 10.11
CA SER A 189 27.81 11.12 8.97
C SER A 189 27.69 9.95 7.99
N LEU A 190 27.56 8.71 8.47
CA LEU A 190 27.37 7.55 7.61
C LEU A 190 26.03 7.57 6.88
N ILE A 191 24.96 8.08 7.52
CA ILE A 191 23.65 8.23 6.91
C ILE A 191 23.68 9.31 5.81
N GLU A 192 24.40 10.40 6.01
CA GLU A 192 24.62 11.42 4.98
C GLU A 192 25.32 10.83 3.76
N ASP A 193 26.39 10.05 3.97
CA ASP A 193 27.11 9.34 2.91
C ASP A 193 26.24 8.28 2.19
N PHE A 194 25.33 7.61 2.91
CA PHE A 194 24.39 6.64 2.37
C PHE A 194 23.34 7.30 1.46
N GLY A 195 22.96 8.52 1.76
CA GLY A 195 21.97 9.32 1.04
C GLY A 195 20.76 9.69 1.90
N ALA A 196 20.73 10.94 2.31
CA ALA A 196 19.67 11.49 3.16
C ALA A 196 18.26 11.38 2.57
N ASP A 197 18.13 11.20 1.26
CA ASP A 197 16.85 11.06 0.55
C ASP A 197 16.26 9.65 0.66
N ARG A 198 17.11 8.65 0.92
CA ARG A 198 16.79 7.21 0.88
C ARG A 198 16.43 6.63 2.24
N CYS A 199 16.61 7.39 3.31
CA CYS A 199 16.44 6.87 4.66
C CYS A 199 16.11 7.98 5.68
N SER A 200 15.75 7.57 6.90
CA SER A 200 15.49 8.46 8.02
C SER A 200 16.15 7.95 9.28
N LEU A 201 16.61 8.86 10.13
CA LEU A 201 17.11 8.55 11.48
C LEU A 201 16.11 9.10 12.49
N LEU A 202 15.49 8.21 13.24
CA LEU A 202 14.47 8.55 14.22
C LEU A 202 15.06 8.43 15.62
N GLU A 203 15.11 9.52 16.35
CA GLU A 203 15.43 9.58 17.76
C GLU A 203 14.13 9.40 18.55
N ILE A 204 14.00 8.30 19.29
CA ILE A 204 12.79 7.98 20.05
C ILE A 204 13.12 8.00 21.55
N LYS A 205 12.50 8.91 22.27
CA LYS A 205 12.67 9.10 23.73
C LYS A 205 11.53 8.47 24.53
N GLN A 206 11.80 8.20 25.80
CA GLN A 206 10.87 7.62 26.77
C GLN A 206 10.44 6.19 26.38
N VAL A 207 11.38 5.38 25.88
CA VAL A 207 11.14 4.00 25.45
C VAL A 207 11.61 2.94 26.45
N LYS A 208 12.19 3.33 27.59
CA LYS A 208 12.66 2.39 28.58
C LYS A 208 11.55 1.48 29.09
N GLY A 209 11.75 0.18 29.04
CA GLY A 209 10.79 -0.82 29.46
C GLY A 209 9.74 -1.20 28.40
N VAL A 210 9.76 -0.56 27.24
CA VAL A 210 8.88 -0.92 26.11
C VAL A 210 9.35 -2.25 25.52
N PRO A 211 8.49 -3.24 25.31
CA PRO A 211 8.82 -4.47 24.58
C PRO A 211 9.24 -4.16 23.14
N TYR A 212 10.21 -4.90 22.62
CA TYR A 212 10.75 -4.71 21.26
C TYR A 212 9.69 -4.93 20.17
N ASP A 213 8.78 -5.87 20.34
CA ASP A 213 7.65 -6.12 19.44
C ASP A 213 6.70 -4.92 19.35
N GLN A 214 6.40 -4.30 20.49
CA GLN A 214 5.61 -3.07 20.51
C GLN A 214 6.33 -1.90 19.86
N LEU A 215 7.66 -1.80 20.02
CA LEU A 215 8.45 -0.77 19.35
C LEU A 215 8.44 -1.00 17.83
N GLU A 216 8.56 -2.24 17.37
CA GLU A 216 8.49 -2.59 15.95
C GLU A 216 7.12 -2.27 15.33
N ASP A 217 6.04 -2.67 16.00
CA ASP A 217 4.69 -2.39 15.50
C ASP A 217 4.38 -0.88 15.48
N MET A 218 4.89 -0.16 16.48
CA MET A 218 4.82 1.29 16.50
C MET A 218 5.58 1.90 15.31
N MET A 219 6.77 1.40 14.97
CA MET A 219 7.54 1.90 13.83
C MET A 219 6.76 1.79 12.51
N LYS A 220 6.05 0.68 12.28
CA LYS A 220 5.16 0.52 11.11
C LYS A 220 4.09 1.62 11.03
N THR A 221 3.56 2.05 12.18
CA THR A 221 2.55 3.11 12.28
C THR A 221 3.17 4.50 12.14
N VAL A 222 4.32 4.74 12.78
CA VAL A 222 5.04 6.02 12.74
C VAL A 222 5.46 6.40 11.32
N VAL A 223 6.02 5.46 10.57
CA VAL A 223 6.47 5.71 9.19
C VAL A 223 5.28 6.11 8.32
N LYS A 224 4.14 5.44 8.48
CA LYS A 224 2.92 5.74 7.69
C LYS A 224 2.22 7.04 8.10
N GLY A 225 2.36 7.45 9.35
CA GLY A 225 1.71 8.63 9.91
C GLY A 225 2.66 9.81 10.10
N LYS A 226 3.33 9.86 11.26
CA LYS A 226 4.17 11.00 11.67
C LYS A 226 5.31 11.29 10.72
N LEU A 227 6.07 10.30 10.31
CA LEU A 227 7.19 10.50 9.39
C LEU A 227 6.68 10.95 8.00
N PHE A 228 5.56 10.38 7.53
CA PHE A 228 4.90 10.86 6.32
C PHE A 228 4.61 12.36 6.36
N GLU A 229 4.12 12.86 7.50
CA GLU A 229 3.77 14.26 7.70
C GLU A 229 4.98 15.18 7.88
N ASP A 230 6.02 14.70 8.58
CA ASP A 230 7.14 15.53 9.07
C ASP A 230 8.33 15.55 8.12
N ARG A 231 8.45 14.56 7.22
CA ARG A 231 9.54 14.47 6.25
C ARG A 231 9.65 15.74 5.41
N ARG A 232 10.90 16.21 5.27
CA ARG A 232 11.27 17.41 4.48
C ARG A 232 12.41 17.07 3.55
N PRO A 233 12.55 17.76 2.40
CA PRO A 233 13.71 17.64 1.55
C PRO A 233 15.00 17.88 2.35
N SER A 234 16.02 17.07 2.09
CA SER A 234 17.35 17.21 2.70
C SER A 234 17.39 17.09 4.25
N CYS A 235 16.30 16.70 4.89
CA CYS A 235 16.26 16.40 6.33
C CYS A 235 16.03 14.90 6.52
N PHE A 236 16.93 14.24 7.22
CA PHE A 236 16.85 12.80 7.48
C PHE A 236 16.72 12.47 8.99
N SER A 237 16.85 13.44 9.89
CA SER A 237 16.84 13.20 11.34
C SER A 237 15.63 13.83 12.01
N TYR A 238 14.85 13.02 12.73
CA TYR A 238 13.60 13.39 13.40
C TYR A 238 13.59 12.88 14.83
N ALA A 239 13.01 13.65 15.75
CA ALA A 239 12.91 13.28 17.16
C ALA A 239 11.46 13.19 17.61
N TYR A 240 11.13 12.11 18.33
CA TYR A 240 9.78 11.83 18.83
C TYR A 240 9.79 11.38 20.28
N LEU A 241 8.67 11.61 20.96
CA LEU A 241 8.40 11.00 22.26
C LEU A 241 7.50 9.78 22.08
N TYR A 242 7.92 8.62 22.59
CA TYR A 242 7.18 7.37 22.43
C TYR A 242 5.69 7.47 22.80
N PRO A 243 5.29 8.10 23.93
CA PRO A 243 3.87 8.26 24.27
C PRO A 243 3.05 9.12 23.28
N GLU A 244 3.72 10.00 22.53
CA GLU A 244 3.03 10.82 21.51
C GLU A 244 2.77 10.03 20.23
N LEU A 245 3.62 9.05 19.93
CA LEU A 245 3.49 8.18 18.78
C LEU A 245 2.36 7.16 18.92
N LEU A 246 1.92 6.89 20.13
CA LEU A 246 0.79 5.99 20.42
C LEU A 246 -0.58 6.68 20.29
N LYS A 247 -0.62 8.00 20.12
CA LYS A 247 -1.88 8.73 19.99
C LYS A 247 -2.43 8.51 18.58
N GLU A 248 -3.61 7.90 18.50
CA GLU A 248 -4.36 7.83 17.24
C GLU A 248 -4.76 9.25 16.84
N LEU A 249 -4.41 9.64 15.62
CA LEU A 249 -4.91 10.85 15.01
C LEU A 249 -6.30 10.56 14.45
N PRO A 250 -7.34 11.34 14.78
CA PRO A 250 -8.65 11.20 14.17
C PRO A 250 -8.52 11.51 12.67
N GLY A 251 -8.53 10.48 11.87
CA GLY A 251 -8.40 10.60 10.41
C GLY A 251 -9.74 10.86 9.74
N ALA A 252 -9.77 11.78 8.79
CA ALA A 252 -10.91 11.93 7.89
C ALA A 252 -10.99 10.73 6.93
N SER A 253 -12.20 10.30 6.60
CA SER A 253 -12.44 9.22 5.65
C SER A 253 -12.10 9.65 4.22
N ARG A 254 -11.82 8.66 3.34
CA ARG A 254 -11.61 8.89 1.91
C ARG A 254 -12.71 9.75 1.28
N LYS A 255 -13.98 9.48 1.63
CA LYS A 255 -15.12 10.21 1.09
C LYS A 255 -15.10 11.68 1.53
N GLU A 256 -14.85 11.94 2.81
CA GLU A 256 -14.78 13.32 3.32
C GLU A 256 -13.66 14.13 2.69
N ILE A 257 -12.50 13.51 2.46
CA ILE A 257 -11.36 14.16 1.80
C ILE A 257 -11.70 14.48 0.34
N LEU A 258 -12.31 13.53 -0.37
CA LEU A 258 -12.73 13.75 -1.75
C LEU A 258 -13.77 14.88 -1.83
N ASP A 259 -14.83 14.80 -1.03
CA ASP A 259 -15.89 15.80 -1.01
C ASP A 259 -15.35 17.21 -0.68
N LEU A 260 -14.40 17.29 0.26
CA LEU A 260 -13.73 18.54 0.61
C LEU A 260 -12.92 19.09 -0.58
N SER A 261 -12.08 18.26 -1.20
CA SER A 261 -11.14 18.66 -2.24
C SER A 261 -11.83 19.05 -3.56
N LEU A 262 -13.06 18.66 -3.75
CA LEU A 262 -13.88 19.01 -4.92
C LEU A 262 -14.72 20.28 -4.73
N ARG A 263 -14.64 20.95 -3.57
CA ARG A 263 -15.37 22.21 -3.34
C ARG A 263 -14.64 23.39 -3.94
N MET A 264 -15.39 24.33 -4.51
CA MET A 264 -14.82 25.54 -5.08
C MET A 264 -14.17 26.40 -4.00
N GLU A 265 -14.76 26.48 -2.80
CA GLU A 265 -14.20 27.21 -1.65
C GLU A 265 -12.82 26.71 -1.26
N PHE A 266 -12.57 25.38 -1.40
CA PHE A 266 -11.25 24.81 -1.17
C PHE A 266 -10.19 25.37 -2.13
N MET A 267 -10.57 25.65 -3.38
CA MET A 267 -9.63 26.20 -4.38
C MET A 267 -9.52 27.72 -4.30
N LEU A 268 -10.61 28.44 -4.04
CA LEU A 268 -10.66 29.90 -4.09
C LEU A 268 -10.15 30.58 -2.82
N HIS A 269 -10.54 30.07 -1.64
CA HIS A 269 -10.31 30.75 -0.37
C HIS A 269 -9.11 30.12 0.34
N GLU A 270 -8.10 30.97 0.69
CA GLU A 270 -6.87 30.53 1.35
C GLU A 270 -7.15 29.82 2.67
N GLU A 271 -8.03 30.34 3.49
CA GLU A 271 -8.37 29.75 4.80
C GLU A 271 -9.01 28.34 4.63
N CYS A 272 -9.91 28.18 3.66
CA CYS A 272 -10.54 26.90 3.34
C CYS A 272 -9.52 25.90 2.79
N TYR A 273 -8.60 26.37 1.97
CA TYR A 273 -7.51 25.57 1.41
C TYR A 273 -6.59 25.06 2.51
N GLU A 274 -6.06 25.94 3.36
CA GLU A 274 -5.17 25.56 4.45
C GLU A 274 -5.83 24.62 5.47
N ALA A 275 -7.08 24.91 5.85
CA ALA A 275 -7.85 24.03 6.73
C ALA A 275 -8.12 22.66 6.09
N GLY A 276 -8.39 22.62 4.79
CA GLY A 276 -8.58 21.40 4.02
C GLY A 276 -7.27 20.60 3.88
N MET A 277 -6.16 21.27 3.55
CA MET A 277 -4.86 20.65 3.46
C MET A 277 -4.41 20.06 4.80
N ALA A 278 -4.71 20.70 5.91
CA ALA A 278 -4.47 20.15 7.24
C ALA A 278 -5.26 18.84 7.47
N LYS A 279 -6.54 18.80 7.06
CA LYS A 279 -7.35 17.57 7.14
C LYS A 279 -6.82 16.45 6.24
N ILE A 280 -6.40 16.77 5.02
CA ILE A 280 -5.83 15.81 4.07
C ILE A 280 -4.51 15.24 4.63
N ARG A 281 -3.67 16.09 5.22
CA ARG A 281 -2.40 15.69 5.85
C ARG A 281 -2.60 14.65 6.93
N HIS A 282 -3.57 14.85 7.82
CA HIS A 282 -3.85 13.97 8.96
C HIS A 282 -4.81 12.84 8.64
N ALA A 283 -5.25 12.70 7.38
CA ALA A 283 -6.12 11.61 6.98
C ALA A 283 -5.38 10.26 7.03
N ALA A 284 -5.92 9.30 7.76
CA ALA A 284 -5.37 7.96 7.90
C ALA A 284 -5.60 7.10 6.62
N LEU A 285 -5.29 7.65 5.45
CA LEU A 285 -5.46 6.98 4.16
C LEU A 285 -4.20 6.16 3.82
N SER A 286 -4.38 4.97 3.23
CA SER A 286 -3.30 4.24 2.60
C SER A 286 -2.77 4.99 1.37
N ARG A 287 -1.60 4.58 0.86
CA ARG A 287 -1.04 5.18 -0.36
C ARG A 287 -1.99 5.03 -1.55
N GLU A 288 -2.59 3.85 -1.70
CA GLU A 288 -3.55 3.53 -2.75
C GLU A 288 -4.82 4.39 -2.65
N GLU A 289 -5.34 4.58 -1.43
CA GLU A 289 -6.50 5.43 -1.18
C GLU A 289 -6.22 6.90 -1.49
N ARG A 290 -5.05 7.41 -1.08
CA ARG A 290 -4.61 8.77 -1.43
C ARG A 290 -4.52 8.93 -2.94
N THR A 291 -3.83 8.02 -3.63
CA THR A 291 -3.67 8.05 -5.08
C THR A 291 -5.04 8.05 -5.78
N ALA A 292 -6.00 7.25 -5.30
CA ALA A 292 -7.35 7.23 -5.87
C ALA A 292 -8.13 8.54 -5.64
N VAL A 293 -8.01 9.16 -4.46
CA VAL A 293 -8.61 10.48 -4.19
C VAL A 293 -8.04 11.53 -5.14
N PHE A 294 -6.72 11.57 -5.29
CA PHE A 294 -6.05 12.56 -6.13
C PHE A 294 -6.29 12.35 -7.62
N TYR A 295 -6.44 11.11 -8.04
CA TYR A 295 -6.88 10.84 -9.41
C TYR A 295 -8.26 11.44 -9.70
N GLN A 296 -9.23 11.23 -8.81
CA GLN A 296 -10.58 11.82 -8.95
C GLN A 296 -10.56 13.35 -8.88
N PHE A 297 -9.73 13.90 -7.98
CA PHE A 297 -9.47 15.34 -7.90
C PHE A 297 -8.90 15.87 -9.22
N SER A 298 -7.88 15.23 -9.78
CA SER A 298 -7.26 15.62 -11.04
C SER A 298 -8.24 15.59 -12.21
N LEU A 299 -9.04 14.54 -12.34
CA LEU A 299 -10.09 14.44 -13.37
C LEU A 299 -11.08 15.60 -13.27
N TYR A 300 -11.57 15.87 -12.08
CA TYR A 300 -12.55 16.92 -11.85
C TYR A 300 -12.02 18.31 -12.19
N TRP A 301 -10.85 18.66 -11.67
CA TRP A 301 -10.28 19.98 -11.91
C TRP A 301 -9.68 20.13 -13.31
N SER A 302 -9.33 19.01 -14.00
CA SER A 302 -8.99 19.01 -15.42
C SER A 302 -10.21 19.41 -16.27
N GLU A 303 -11.37 18.82 -15.99
CA GLU A 303 -12.61 19.16 -16.69
C GLU A 303 -12.98 20.63 -16.46
N PHE A 304 -12.87 21.11 -15.22
CA PHE A 304 -13.19 22.48 -14.87
C PHE A 304 -12.22 23.51 -15.49
N SER A 305 -10.92 23.27 -15.44
CA SER A 305 -9.90 24.20 -15.91
C SER A 305 -9.63 24.14 -17.42
N GLY A 306 -10.07 23.06 -18.08
CA GLY A 306 -9.73 22.75 -19.46
C GLY A 306 -8.25 22.37 -19.65
N LYS A 307 -7.52 22.05 -18.56
CA LYS A 307 -6.15 21.55 -18.55
C LYS A 307 -6.11 20.12 -18.09
N ASP A 308 -5.28 19.30 -18.70
CA ASP A 308 -5.10 17.91 -18.31
C ASP A 308 -4.13 17.81 -17.12
N PHE A 309 -4.66 17.54 -15.94
CA PHE A 309 -3.87 17.24 -14.74
C PHE A 309 -3.59 15.74 -14.57
N THR A 310 -4.20 14.88 -15.39
CA THR A 310 -3.97 13.43 -15.31
C THR A 310 -2.57 13.03 -15.73
N ARG A 311 -1.88 13.87 -16.52
CA ARG A 311 -0.46 13.68 -16.89
C ARG A 311 0.48 13.57 -15.68
N TYR A 312 0.11 14.17 -14.55
CA TYR A 312 0.89 14.09 -13.30
C TYR A 312 0.63 12.81 -12.53
N PHE A 313 -0.24 11.92 -13.02
CA PHE A 313 -0.63 10.72 -12.30
C PHE A 313 0.55 9.75 -12.08
N GLU A 314 1.45 9.63 -13.04
CA GLU A 314 2.68 8.83 -12.91
C GLU A 314 3.59 9.39 -11.81
N GLU A 315 3.74 10.70 -11.73
CA GLU A 315 4.53 11.38 -10.68
C GLU A 315 3.90 11.16 -9.30
N VAL A 316 2.58 11.34 -9.19
CA VAL A 316 1.81 11.16 -7.96
C VAL A 316 1.92 9.72 -7.43
N GLY A 317 1.97 8.73 -8.31
CA GLY A 317 2.25 7.34 -7.95
C GLY A 317 3.61 7.15 -7.23
N GLY A 318 4.57 8.06 -7.46
CA GLY A 318 5.87 8.10 -6.80
C GLY A 318 5.89 8.84 -5.45
N PHE A 319 4.86 9.62 -5.12
CA PHE A 319 4.85 10.43 -3.90
C PHE A 319 4.78 9.57 -2.63
N ARG A 320 5.73 9.82 -1.73
CA ARG A 320 5.88 9.09 -0.47
C ARG A 320 5.57 9.97 0.74
N TRP A 321 5.87 11.25 0.66
CA TRP A 321 5.89 12.19 1.76
C TRP A 321 4.92 13.34 1.53
N TRP A 322 4.36 13.88 2.63
CA TRP A 322 3.37 14.94 2.59
C TRP A 322 3.81 16.18 1.82
N TYR A 323 5.08 16.59 1.90
CA TYR A 323 5.57 17.78 1.19
C TYR A 323 5.41 17.67 -0.33
N GLN A 324 5.59 16.46 -0.91
CA GLN A 324 5.41 16.23 -2.34
C GLN A 324 3.94 16.42 -2.76
N TRP A 325 3.01 15.89 -1.95
CA TRP A 325 1.58 16.10 -2.13
C TRP A 325 1.21 17.57 -2.00
N ARG A 326 1.77 18.28 -1.01
CA ARG A 326 1.52 19.69 -0.77
C ARG A 326 1.97 20.55 -1.95
N GLU A 327 3.18 20.36 -2.45
CA GLU A 327 3.74 21.10 -3.60
C GLU A 327 2.86 20.88 -4.85
N TRP A 328 2.46 19.64 -5.10
CA TRP A 328 1.58 19.31 -6.21
C TRP A 328 0.20 19.99 -6.10
N PHE A 329 -0.42 19.97 -4.93
CA PHE A 329 -1.68 20.67 -4.71
C PHE A 329 -1.57 22.17 -4.92
N ASP A 330 -0.49 22.79 -4.42
CA ASP A 330 -0.24 24.22 -4.59
C ASP A 330 -0.07 24.57 -6.08
N GLU A 331 0.63 23.72 -6.86
CA GLU A 331 0.76 23.90 -8.32
C GLU A 331 -0.60 23.80 -9.02
N VAL A 332 -1.37 22.73 -8.78
CA VAL A 332 -2.69 22.56 -9.39
C VAL A 332 -3.62 23.71 -9.02
N ARG A 333 -3.66 24.12 -7.75
CA ARG A 333 -4.42 25.28 -7.31
C ARG A 333 -4.01 26.54 -8.04
N GLY A 334 -2.72 26.80 -8.15
CA GLY A 334 -2.19 27.95 -8.89
C GLY A 334 -2.67 28.00 -10.35
N LEU A 335 -2.67 26.84 -11.03
CA LEU A 335 -3.16 26.73 -12.40
C LEU A 335 -4.68 26.95 -12.51
N VAL A 336 -5.47 26.45 -11.54
CA VAL A 336 -6.91 26.68 -11.49
C VAL A 336 -7.21 28.15 -11.21
N LEU A 337 -6.57 28.78 -10.24
CA LEU A 337 -6.74 30.20 -9.89
C LEU A 337 -6.37 31.10 -11.06
N LYS A 338 -5.27 30.79 -11.75
CA LYS A 338 -4.86 31.53 -12.96
C LYS A 338 -5.95 31.47 -14.04
N LYS A 339 -6.52 30.28 -14.27
CA LYS A 339 -7.62 30.12 -15.24
C LYS A 339 -8.87 30.91 -14.87
N ILE A 340 -9.22 30.95 -13.56
CA ILE A 340 -10.31 31.75 -13.05
C ILE A 340 -10.05 33.24 -13.24
N GLY A 341 -8.82 33.72 -12.97
CA GLY A 341 -8.44 35.13 -13.13
C GLY A 341 -8.34 35.60 -14.60
N GLU A 342 -8.14 34.68 -15.55
CA GLU A 342 -8.14 34.95 -16.99
C GLU A 342 -9.57 34.98 -17.59
N GLY A 343 -10.61 34.60 -16.83
CA GLY A 343 -12.01 34.57 -17.27
C GLY A 343 -12.72 35.91 -17.01
N ASP A 344 -13.62 36.29 -17.93
CA ASP A 344 -14.50 37.46 -17.79
C ASP A 344 -15.68 37.24 -16.82
N GLU A 345 -15.71 36.06 -16.13
CA GLU A 345 -16.79 35.73 -15.21
C GLU A 345 -16.52 36.18 -13.80
N GLU A 346 -17.55 36.72 -13.16
CA GLU A 346 -17.56 36.96 -11.73
C GLU A 346 -17.38 35.64 -10.95
N ILE A 347 -16.57 35.64 -9.90
CA ILE A 347 -16.32 34.49 -9.03
C ILE A 347 -17.64 33.86 -8.55
N GLY A 348 -18.62 34.68 -8.18
CA GLY A 348 -19.95 34.19 -7.75
C GLY A 348 -20.72 33.39 -8.83
N THR A 349 -20.48 33.69 -10.11
CA THR A 349 -21.05 32.90 -11.22
C THR A 349 -20.39 31.53 -11.28
N MET A 350 -19.08 31.47 -11.15
CA MET A 350 -18.32 30.21 -11.14
C MET A 350 -18.71 29.32 -9.95
N GLU A 351 -18.79 29.90 -8.74
CA GLU A 351 -19.24 29.21 -7.54
C GLU A 351 -20.66 28.63 -7.69
N ALA A 352 -21.57 29.38 -8.27
CA ALA A 352 -22.94 28.93 -8.48
C ALA A 352 -23.02 27.77 -9.49
N ILE A 353 -22.26 27.81 -10.60
CA ILE A 353 -22.19 26.72 -11.56
C ILE A 353 -21.52 25.47 -10.93
N HIS A 354 -20.46 25.67 -10.17
CA HIS A 354 -19.81 24.60 -9.46
C HIS A 354 -20.74 23.91 -8.43
N LYS A 355 -21.53 24.69 -7.71
CA LYS A 355 -22.58 24.18 -6.82
C LYS A 355 -23.59 23.31 -7.58
N ALA A 356 -23.98 23.73 -8.80
CA ALA A 356 -24.84 22.94 -9.65
C ALA A 356 -24.18 21.63 -10.12
N MET A 357 -22.88 21.65 -10.48
CA MET A 357 -22.13 20.45 -10.87
C MET A 357 -22.04 19.44 -9.72
N ASN A 358 -21.77 19.90 -8.50
CA ASN A 358 -21.73 19.04 -7.32
C ASN A 358 -23.11 18.43 -7.03
N TYR A 359 -24.16 19.23 -7.08
CA TYR A 359 -25.54 18.75 -6.91
C TYR A 359 -25.91 17.68 -7.94
N ILE A 360 -25.53 17.85 -9.19
CA ILE A 360 -25.73 16.86 -10.25
C ILE A 360 -25.02 15.55 -9.91
N ARG A 361 -23.78 15.62 -9.42
CA ARG A 361 -22.97 14.44 -9.05
C ARG A 361 -23.58 13.66 -7.88
N GLU A 362 -24.05 14.37 -6.86
CA GLU A 362 -24.63 13.77 -5.66
C GLU A 362 -26.01 13.14 -5.88
N HIS A 363 -26.73 13.60 -6.92
CA HIS A 363 -28.14 13.22 -7.14
C HIS A 363 -28.41 12.66 -8.54
N MET A 364 -27.37 12.26 -9.30
CA MET A 364 -27.52 11.77 -10.68
C MET A 364 -28.35 10.47 -10.79
N ASP A 365 -28.52 9.75 -9.68
CA ASP A 365 -29.31 8.53 -9.53
C ASP A 365 -30.84 8.75 -9.58
N ARG A 366 -31.28 10.02 -9.56
CA ARG A 366 -32.68 10.42 -9.66
C ARG A 366 -32.92 11.46 -10.76
N GLU A 367 -34.17 11.78 -11.02
CA GLU A 367 -34.48 12.86 -11.92
C GLU A 367 -34.02 14.21 -11.36
N ILE A 368 -33.26 14.95 -12.15
CA ILE A 368 -32.81 16.31 -11.86
C ILE A 368 -33.39 17.23 -12.93
N THR A 369 -34.15 18.24 -12.50
CA THR A 369 -34.72 19.22 -13.40
C THR A 369 -33.86 20.49 -13.49
N LEU A 370 -33.95 21.19 -14.63
CA LEU A 370 -33.28 22.47 -14.78
C LEU A 370 -33.79 23.49 -13.75
N GLU A 371 -35.06 23.44 -13.38
CA GLU A 371 -35.67 24.33 -12.38
C GLU A 371 -35.07 24.14 -10.97
N GLU A 372 -34.71 22.90 -10.60
CA GLU A 372 -34.03 22.65 -9.36
C GLU A 372 -32.66 23.36 -9.35
N LEU A 373 -31.89 23.26 -10.43
CA LEU A 373 -30.58 23.90 -10.54
C LEU A 373 -30.70 25.44 -10.58
N LEU A 374 -31.72 25.98 -11.24
CA LEU A 374 -31.97 27.43 -11.22
C LEU A 374 -32.27 27.95 -9.81
N ARG A 375 -33.09 27.21 -9.06
CA ARG A 375 -33.35 27.55 -7.64
C ARG A 375 -32.07 27.43 -6.77
N LEU A 376 -31.29 26.40 -6.98
CA LEU A 376 -30.05 26.16 -6.25
C LEU A 376 -29.01 27.27 -6.48
N THR A 377 -28.89 27.76 -7.70
CA THR A 377 -27.90 28.74 -8.14
C THR A 377 -28.38 30.20 -8.06
N GLY A 378 -29.67 30.42 -7.91
CA GLY A 378 -30.25 31.76 -7.97
C GLY A 378 -30.19 32.42 -9.35
N MET A 379 -29.87 31.65 -10.41
CA MET A 379 -29.67 32.17 -11.76
C MET A 379 -30.95 32.15 -12.62
N SER A 380 -31.06 33.08 -13.57
CA SER A 380 -32.01 32.94 -14.65
C SER A 380 -31.63 31.82 -15.60
N LYS A 381 -32.59 31.22 -16.32
CA LYS A 381 -32.38 30.13 -17.26
C LYS A 381 -31.33 30.46 -18.33
N SER A 382 -31.39 31.67 -18.89
CA SER A 382 -30.46 32.11 -19.94
C SER A 382 -29.03 32.22 -19.37
N HIS A 383 -28.87 32.84 -18.17
CA HIS A 383 -27.62 33.07 -17.54
C HIS A 383 -26.97 31.73 -17.12
N PHE A 384 -27.74 30.83 -16.49
CA PHE A 384 -27.29 29.48 -16.14
C PHE A 384 -26.84 28.69 -17.40
N SER A 385 -27.69 28.57 -18.40
CA SER A 385 -27.39 27.76 -19.60
C SER A 385 -26.13 28.23 -20.34
N LYS A 386 -25.95 29.56 -20.46
CA LYS A 386 -24.79 30.17 -21.08
C LYS A 386 -23.52 29.85 -20.29
N ASN A 387 -23.51 30.10 -18.97
CA ASN A 387 -22.35 29.95 -18.14
C ASN A 387 -22.03 28.49 -17.84
N PHE A 388 -23.05 27.63 -17.65
CA PHE A 388 -22.86 26.19 -17.52
C PHE A 388 -22.13 25.60 -18.74
N LYS A 389 -22.61 25.95 -19.96
CA LYS A 389 -21.97 25.52 -21.21
C LYS A 389 -20.55 26.11 -21.37
N LYS A 390 -20.34 27.37 -20.97
CA LYS A 390 -19.02 28.04 -21.08
C LYS A 390 -18.02 27.38 -20.16
N ILE A 391 -18.40 27.05 -18.90
CA ILE A 391 -17.53 26.47 -17.88
C ILE A 391 -17.31 24.97 -18.12
N THR A 392 -18.37 24.20 -18.43
CA THR A 392 -18.26 22.73 -18.56
C THR A 392 -18.02 22.26 -20.01
N GLY A 393 -18.10 23.14 -20.98
CA GLY A 393 -18.05 22.80 -22.40
C GLY A 393 -19.33 22.14 -22.92
N LYS A 394 -20.29 21.79 -22.06
CA LYS A 394 -21.48 20.97 -22.37
C LYS A 394 -22.75 21.62 -21.84
N THR A 395 -23.88 21.27 -22.44
CA THR A 395 -25.16 21.63 -21.84
C THR A 395 -25.42 20.79 -20.58
N PHE A 396 -26.27 21.26 -19.68
CA PHE A 396 -26.66 20.51 -18.47
C PHE A 396 -27.13 19.09 -18.80
N VAL A 397 -28.02 18.91 -19.78
CA VAL A 397 -28.53 17.58 -20.17
C VAL A 397 -27.42 16.68 -20.70
N THR A 398 -26.52 17.22 -21.50
CA THR A 398 -25.38 16.49 -22.02
C THR A 398 -24.44 16.06 -20.86
N TYR A 399 -24.15 16.98 -19.97
CA TYR A 399 -23.29 16.75 -18.81
C TYR A 399 -23.86 15.65 -17.88
N LEU A 400 -25.15 15.74 -17.52
CA LEU A 400 -25.84 14.74 -16.70
C LEU A 400 -25.83 13.35 -17.37
N ASN A 401 -26.15 13.30 -18.68
CA ASN A 401 -26.12 12.03 -19.40
C ASN A 401 -24.72 11.41 -19.45
N ASP A 402 -23.69 12.19 -19.69
CA ASP A 402 -22.30 11.69 -19.72
C ASP A 402 -21.91 11.06 -18.35
N MET A 403 -22.21 11.73 -17.25
CA MET A 403 -21.96 11.21 -15.91
C MET A 403 -22.70 9.90 -15.63
N ARG A 404 -23.98 9.83 -16.01
CA ARG A 404 -24.80 8.63 -15.85
C ARG A 404 -24.26 7.45 -16.66
N ILE A 405 -23.83 7.71 -17.91
CA ILE A 405 -23.25 6.67 -18.77
C ILE A 405 -21.91 6.16 -18.21
N GLU A 406 -21.04 7.04 -17.70
CA GLU A 406 -19.80 6.61 -17.06
C GLU A 406 -20.06 5.75 -15.80
N SER A 407 -21.06 6.10 -15.01
CA SER A 407 -21.50 5.27 -13.89
C SER A 407 -22.08 3.93 -14.36
N ALA A 408 -22.87 3.92 -15.43
CA ALA A 408 -23.46 2.70 -16.00
C ALA A 408 -22.39 1.73 -16.54
N LYS A 409 -21.31 2.22 -17.14
CA LYS A 409 -20.17 1.41 -17.59
C LYS A 409 -19.58 0.60 -16.44
N LYS A 410 -19.36 1.23 -15.27
CA LYS A 410 -18.85 0.54 -14.07
C LYS A 410 -19.80 -0.58 -13.62
N TYR A 411 -21.10 -0.29 -13.49
CA TYR A 411 -22.08 -1.31 -13.12
C TYR A 411 -22.15 -2.47 -14.12
N LEU A 412 -22.00 -2.19 -15.43
CA LEU A 412 -22.00 -3.23 -16.46
C LEU A 412 -20.83 -4.18 -16.35
N VAL A 413 -19.64 -3.69 -16.00
CA VAL A 413 -18.42 -4.50 -15.85
C VAL A 413 -18.37 -5.19 -14.48
N GLU A 414 -18.69 -4.46 -13.42
CA GLU A 414 -18.54 -4.95 -12.03
C GLU A 414 -19.70 -5.85 -11.57
N THR A 415 -20.83 -5.85 -12.27
CA THR A 415 -22.03 -6.57 -11.84
C THR A 415 -22.69 -7.39 -12.94
N LYS A 416 -23.43 -8.45 -12.55
CA LYS A 416 -24.28 -9.24 -13.45
C LYS A 416 -25.75 -8.75 -13.48
N GLN A 417 -26.02 -7.56 -12.94
CA GLN A 417 -27.38 -7.03 -12.85
C GLN A 417 -27.99 -6.76 -14.24
N PRO A 418 -29.29 -6.93 -14.39
CA PRO A 418 -29.97 -6.68 -15.67
C PRO A 418 -29.90 -5.21 -16.06
N VAL A 419 -29.92 -4.95 -17.38
CA VAL A 419 -29.75 -3.59 -17.94
C VAL A 419 -30.80 -2.60 -17.43
N TYR A 420 -32.06 -3.05 -17.25
CA TYR A 420 -33.10 -2.19 -16.69
C TYR A 420 -32.82 -1.72 -15.27
N TRP A 421 -32.23 -2.63 -14.45
CA TRP A 421 -31.81 -2.31 -13.09
C TRP A 421 -30.70 -1.26 -13.10
N ILE A 422 -29.68 -1.44 -13.96
CA ILE A 422 -28.58 -0.48 -14.10
C ILE A 422 -29.11 0.87 -14.55
N ALA A 423 -30.02 0.91 -15.55
CA ALA A 423 -30.65 2.14 -15.99
C ALA A 423 -31.32 2.90 -14.84
N SER A 424 -32.09 2.19 -14.02
CA SER A 424 -32.73 2.73 -12.81
C SER A 424 -31.71 3.25 -11.79
N GLN A 425 -30.61 2.52 -11.51
CA GLN A 425 -29.59 2.93 -10.55
C GLN A 425 -28.82 4.19 -10.96
N VAL A 426 -28.70 4.45 -12.25
CA VAL A 426 -28.04 5.65 -12.76
C VAL A 426 -29.04 6.76 -13.14
N GLY A 427 -30.29 6.66 -12.68
CA GLY A 427 -31.28 7.72 -12.76
C GLY A 427 -32.06 7.82 -14.08
N TYR A 428 -32.13 6.75 -14.90
CA TYR A 428 -33.00 6.70 -16.07
C TYR A 428 -34.32 6.00 -15.73
N MET A 429 -35.44 6.70 -15.91
CA MET A 429 -36.79 6.15 -15.69
C MET A 429 -37.22 5.24 -16.86
N ASP A 430 -36.65 5.42 -18.06
CA ASP A 430 -36.96 4.65 -19.25
C ASP A 430 -35.72 3.93 -19.78
N GLU A 431 -35.80 2.58 -19.82
CA GLU A 431 -34.72 1.72 -20.29
C GLU A 431 -34.41 1.92 -21.78
N HIS A 432 -35.44 2.19 -22.64
CA HIS A 432 -35.20 2.38 -24.05
C HIS A 432 -34.46 3.69 -24.33
N TYR A 433 -34.83 4.73 -23.59
CA TYR A 433 -34.09 5.99 -23.62
C TYR A 433 -32.63 5.80 -23.15
N PHE A 434 -32.42 5.10 -22.05
CA PHE A 434 -31.06 4.74 -21.57
C PHE A 434 -30.27 4.02 -22.64
N ARG A 435 -30.78 2.93 -23.22
CA ARG A 435 -30.08 2.15 -24.26
C ARG A 435 -29.70 3.00 -25.46
N ARG A 436 -30.55 3.92 -25.86
CA ARG A 436 -30.30 4.86 -26.98
C ARG A 436 -29.13 5.79 -26.62
N ILE A 437 -29.20 6.46 -25.47
CA ILE A 437 -28.14 7.37 -25.01
C ILE A 437 -26.81 6.62 -24.79
N PHE A 438 -26.87 5.42 -24.20
CA PHE A 438 -25.67 4.60 -23.98
C PHE A 438 -24.99 4.29 -25.32
N ARG A 439 -25.73 3.82 -26.32
CA ARG A 439 -25.19 3.55 -27.66
C ARG A 439 -24.67 4.80 -28.36
N GLU A 440 -25.36 5.90 -28.22
CA GLU A 440 -24.91 7.20 -28.77
C GLU A 440 -23.57 7.64 -28.22
N ARG A 441 -23.29 7.36 -26.93
CA ARG A 441 -22.09 7.78 -26.23
C ARG A 441 -20.93 6.78 -26.32
N THR A 442 -21.20 5.48 -26.42
CA THR A 442 -20.21 4.43 -26.39
C THR A 442 -19.98 3.74 -27.74
N GLY A 443 -20.90 3.92 -28.71
CA GLY A 443 -20.90 3.20 -29.96
C GLY A 443 -21.54 1.81 -29.89
N GLU A 444 -21.74 1.25 -28.70
CA GLU A 444 -22.25 -0.10 -28.45
C GLU A 444 -23.50 -0.08 -27.57
N ASN A 445 -24.34 -1.13 -27.66
CA ASN A 445 -25.40 -1.28 -26.67
C ASN A 445 -24.90 -1.81 -25.33
N PRO A 446 -25.61 -1.61 -24.20
CA PRO A 446 -25.14 -2.01 -22.87
C PRO A 446 -24.78 -3.50 -22.74
N LYS A 447 -25.46 -4.39 -23.47
CA LYS A 447 -25.18 -5.82 -23.44
C LYS A 447 -23.87 -6.15 -24.14
N GLN A 448 -23.63 -5.58 -25.32
CA GLN A 448 -22.39 -5.72 -26.06
C GLN A 448 -21.20 -5.17 -25.26
N TYR A 449 -21.38 -4.00 -24.64
CA TYR A 449 -20.35 -3.39 -23.80
C TYR A 449 -19.93 -4.31 -22.63
N ARG A 450 -20.89 -4.97 -21.97
CA ARG A 450 -20.62 -5.95 -20.91
C ARG A 450 -19.87 -7.19 -21.42
N GLU A 451 -20.17 -7.64 -22.64
CA GLU A 451 -19.57 -8.83 -23.24
C GLU A 451 -18.11 -8.56 -23.71
N ASN A 452 -17.81 -7.31 -24.03
CA ASN A 452 -16.50 -6.89 -24.57
C ASN A 452 -15.49 -6.41 -23.48
N ASN A 453 -15.95 -6.15 -22.24
CA ASN A 453 -15.14 -5.64 -21.13
C ASN A 453 -15.38 -6.47 -19.86
#